data_b2384774688371a41f5c7aac36313315
#
_entry.id   b2384774688371a41f5c7aac36313315
#
_cell.length_a   1.000
_cell.length_b   1.000
_cell.length_c   1.000
_cell.angle_alpha   90.00
_cell.angle_beta   90.00
_cell.angle_gamma   90.00
#
_symmetry.space_group_name_H-M   'P 1'
#
loop_
_entity.id
_entity.type
_entity.pdbx_description
1 polymer ?
#
loop_
_entity_poly.entity_id
_entity_poly.type
_entity_poly.pdbx_seq_one_letter_code
_entity_poly.pdbx_strand_id
1 'polypeptide(L)'
;MRTRRIPRMIVSISLTTVLLVTIPGVSTLAVTPGVDIAVPKVTVVSIAATLAFNPPVSVVEQGDYVQWNNTGGGSHTTTSGSPCLANGVWNAPLGPGVQFMRQFVETAGSLPYFCTPHCGLGMTGSVRLTTPIAVQAADNTGTLLLSWSGGGPTYQVFRSSAPSFVGSLPMAPAGGDTGTSFSDPGVVNPGAVNFYLVMNK
;
A
#
# COMPACT_ATOMS: atom_id res chain seq x y z
N MET A 1 -39.09 -9.87 24.12
CA MET A 1 -38.20 -9.20 23.13
C MET A 1 -36.75 -9.40 23.59
N ARG A 2 -36.00 -10.26 22.94
CA ARG A 2 -34.56 -10.44 23.22
C ARG A 2 -33.78 -9.52 22.28
N THR A 3 -33.19 -8.48 22.83
CA THR A 3 -32.22 -7.63 22.11
C THR A 3 -30.98 -8.45 21.78
N ARG A 4 -30.79 -8.80 20.51
CA ARG A 4 -29.54 -9.38 20.02
C ARG A 4 -28.46 -8.30 20.05
N ARG A 5 -27.45 -8.47 20.92
CA ARG A 5 -26.23 -7.66 20.88
C ARG A 5 -25.46 -7.99 19.59
N ILE A 6 -25.28 -7.00 18.75
CA ILE A 6 -24.41 -7.08 17.57
C ILE A 6 -22.97 -7.13 18.09
N PRO A 7 -22.17 -8.14 17.72
CA PRO A 7 -20.76 -8.16 18.10
C PRO A 7 -20.01 -6.99 17.45
N ARG A 8 -19.14 -6.36 18.23
CA ARG A 8 -18.29 -5.26 17.75
C ARG A 8 -17.33 -5.78 16.70
N MET A 9 -17.38 -5.19 15.53
CA MET A 9 -16.41 -5.37 14.47
C MET A 9 -15.18 -4.49 14.79
N ILE A 10 -14.00 -5.08 14.86
CA ILE A 10 -12.75 -4.36 14.98
C ILE A 10 -12.15 -4.31 13.58
N VAL A 11 -12.12 -3.12 12.99
CA VAL A 11 -11.41 -2.86 11.74
C VAL A 11 -10.07 -2.25 12.13
N SER A 12 -8.99 -2.97 11.90
CA SER A 12 -7.64 -2.43 12.05
C SER A 12 -7.05 -2.32 10.65
N ILE A 13 -6.71 -1.15 10.26
CA ILE A 13 -6.20 -0.85 8.92
C ILE A 13 -4.79 -0.26 9.07
N SER A 14 -3.81 -0.99 8.63
CA SER A 14 -2.45 -0.51 8.44
C SER A 14 -1.99 -1.00 7.08
N LEU A 15 -1.63 -0.11 6.18
CA LEU A 15 -1.01 -0.31 4.85
C LEU A 15 -1.58 -1.41 3.96
N THR A 16 -2.44 -2.18 4.48
CA THR A 16 -3.09 -3.38 4.03
C THR A 16 -4.42 -3.39 4.74
N THR A 17 -5.50 -3.34 4.01
CA THR A 17 -6.82 -3.43 4.61
C THR A 17 -7.00 -4.83 5.21
N VAL A 18 -6.98 -4.94 6.54
CA VAL A 18 -7.39 -6.15 7.25
C VAL A 18 -8.89 -6.08 7.47
N LEU A 19 -9.61 -6.94 6.82
CA LEU A 19 -11.05 -7.06 7.00
C LEU A 19 -11.34 -8.21 7.97
N LEU A 20 -11.97 -7.91 9.10
CA LEU A 20 -12.51 -8.91 10.00
C LEU A 20 -13.96 -9.22 9.59
N VAL A 21 -14.19 -10.42 9.11
CA VAL A 21 -15.53 -10.89 8.80
C VAL A 21 -16.00 -11.86 9.89
N THR A 22 -16.97 -11.45 10.69
CA THR A 22 -17.68 -12.31 11.64
C THR A 22 -19.12 -12.47 11.17
N ILE A 23 -19.53 -13.67 10.80
CA ILE A 23 -20.87 -13.90 10.28
C ILE A 23 -21.67 -14.74 11.29
N PRO A 24 -22.67 -14.17 11.96
CA PRO A 24 -23.82 -14.90 12.45
C PRO A 24 -25.06 -14.50 11.66
N GLY A 25 -25.36 -15.23 10.57
CA GLY A 25 -26.69 -15.26 9.95
C GLY A 25 -27.22 -13.95 9.34
N VAL A 26 -26.41 -13.14 8.69
CA VAL A 26 -26.84 -11.87 8.05
C VAL A 26 -26.46 -11.88 6.58
N SER A 27 -27.45 -11.58 5.72
CA SER A 27 -27.34 -11.63 4.26
C SER A 27 -26.60 -10.42 3.61
N THR A 28 -26.21 -9.42 4.37
CA THR A 28 -25.41 -8.28 3.89
C THR A 28 -24.57 -7.71 5.02
N LEU A 29 -23.27 -7.73 4.85
CA LEU A 29 -22.31 -7.04 5.72
C LEU A 29 -22.00 -5.67 5.11
N ALA A 30 -22.59 -4.63 5.66
CA ALA A 30 -22.08 -3.28 5.43
C ALA A 30 -20.86 -3.09 6.32
N VAL A 31 -19.68 -3.10 5.76
CA VAL A 31 -18.48 -2.62 6.43
C VAL A 31 -18.59 -1.11 6.45
N THR A 32 -19.04 -0.52 7.56
CA THR A 32 -18.79 0.90 7.78
C THR A 32 -17.28 1.06 8.00
N PRO A 33 -16.58 1.83 7.18
CA PRO A 33 -15.19 2.15 7.45
C PRO A 33 -15.15 2.84 8.82
N GLY A 34 -14.59 2.18 9.83
CA GLY A 34 -14.11 2.89 11.01
C GLY A 34 -13.12 3.94 10.51
N VAL A 35 -13.06 5.09 11.17
CA VAL A 35 -12.04 6.09 10.87
C VAL A 35 -10.70 5.41 11.12
N ASP A 36 -10.11 4.95 10.03
CA ASP A 36 -8.78 4.39 10.06
C ASP A 36 -7.80 5.55 10.07
N ILE A 37 -7.11 5.67 11.18
CA ILE A 37 -5.94 6.54 11.23
C ILE A 37 -4.82 5.72 10.58
N ALA A 38 -4.80 5.70 9.25
CA ALA A 38 -3.69 5.12 8.52
C ALA A 38 -2.40 5.79 9.00
N VAL A 39 -1.54 5.03 9.65
CA VAL A 39 -0.22 5.54 10.03
C VAL A 39 0.59 5.65 8.74
N PRO A 40 0.99 6.87 8.33
CA PRO A 40 1.71 7.04 7.08
C PRO A 40 3.00 6.22 7.08
N LYS A 41 3.22 5.49 6.00
CA LYS A 41 4.42 4.70 5.79
C LYS A 41 5.55 5.56 5.27
N VAL A 42 6.77 5.17 5.61
CA VAL A 42 7.99 5.76 5.04
C VAL A 42 8.66 4.73 4.12
N THR A 43 8.75 5.06 2.85
CA THR A 43 9.55 4.31 1.87
C THR A 43 10.92 4.96 1.76
N VAL A 44 11.99 4.16 1.93
CA VAL A 44 13.36 4.67 1.90
C VAL A 44 13.98 4.47 0.53
N VAL A 45 14.56 5.54 -0.02
CA VAL A 45 15.39 5.53 -1.22
C VAL A 45 16.83 5.82 -0.82
N SER A 46 17.72 4.88 -1.05
CA SER A 46 19.15 5.03 -0.75
C SER A 46 19.92 5.54 -1.96
N ILE A 47 20.89 6.41 -1.71
CA ILE A 47 21.88 6.86 -2.68
C ILE A 47 23.23 6.39 -2.15
N ALA A 48 23.74 5.30 -2.73
CA ALA A 48 25.06 4.76 -2.41
C ALA A 48 26.14 5.44 -3.26
N ALA A 49 27.35 4.89 -3.24
CA ALA A 49 28.46 5.38 -4.07
C ALA A 49 28.21 5.29 -5.59
N THR A 50 27.15 4.62 -6.03
CA THR A 50 26.70 4.57 -7.41
C THR A 50 25.81 5.76 -7.72
N LEU A 51 25.91 6.32 -8.94
CA LEU A 51 25.05 7.41 -9.40
C LEU A 51 23.63 6.91 -9.70
N ALA A 52 22.94 6.35 -8.69
CA ALA A 52 21.62 5.78 -8.81
C ALA A 52 20.80 5.97 -7.54
N PHE A 53 19.50 6.13 -7.71
CA PHE A 53 18.51 5.98 -6.63
C PHE A 53 18.13 4.51 -6.49
N ASN A 54 18.07 4.00 -5.25
CA ASN A 54 17.72 2.61 -4.99
C ASN A 54 16.64 2.50 -3.89
N PRO A 55 15.44 2.02 -4.23
CA PRO A 55 14.98 1.59 -5.55
C PRO A 55 14.81 2.78 -6.52
N PRO A 56 14.92 2.56 -7.85
CA PRO A 56 14.71 3.62 -8.83
C PRO A 56 13.23 3.98 -9.00
N VAL A 57 12.33 3.08 -8.63
CA VAL A 57 10.89 3.31 -8.57
C VAL A 57 10.40 2.97 -7.16
N SER A 58 9.80 3.95 -6.50
CA SER A 58 9.16 3.77 -5.20
C SER A 58 7.64 3.78 -5.37
N VAL A 59 6.95 2.73 -4.95
CA VAL A 59 5.49 2.69 -4.92
C VAL A 59 5.02 3.09 -3.53
N VAL A 60 4.19 4.12 -3.45
CA VAL A 60 3.66 4.66 -2.20
C VAL A 60 2.17 4.94 -2.32
N GLU A 61 1.44 4.86 -1.24
CA GLU A 61 0.05 5.28 -1.19
C GLU A 61 -0.06 6.79 -0.93
N GLN A 62 -1.14 7.39 -1.38
CA GLN A 62 -1.42 8.80 -1.10
C GLN A 62 -1.49 9.04 0.41
N GLY A 63 -0.71 9.99 0.91
CA GLY A 63 -0.56 10.29 2.33
C GLY A 63 0.73 9.75 2.94
N ASP A 64 1.42 8.82 2.28
CA ASP A 64 2.69 8.25 2.73
C ASP A 64 3.89 9.17 2.46
N TYR A 65 5.05 8.75 2.95
CA TYR A 65 6.30 9.47 2.82
C TYR A 65 7.33 8.70 1.99
N VAL A 66 8.16 9.44 1.26
CA VAL A 66 9.44 8.94 0.76
C VAL A 66 10.57 9.67 1.49
N GLN A 67 11.56 8.92 1.93
CA GLN A 67 12.78 9.43 2.53
C GLN A 67 13.97 9.07 1.64
N TRP A 68 14.68 10.06 1.13
CA TRP A 68 15.93 9.89 0.41
C TRP A 68 17.10 9.99 1.38
N ASN A 69 17.96 8.98 1.39
CA ASN A 69 19.13 8.92 2.24
C ASN A 69 20.39 8.88 1.38
N ASN A 70 21.21 9.91 1.44
CA ASN A 70 22.53 9.86 0.83
C ASN A 70 23.51 9.18 1.79
N THR A 71 23.77 7.89 1.54
CA THR A 71 24.77 7.08 2.28
C THR A 71 26.13 7.05 1.58
N GLY A 72 26.23 7.67 0.40
CA GLY A 72 27.47 7.79 -0.37
C GLY A 72 28.28 9.03 -0.03
N GLY A 73 29.42 9.20 -0.71
CA GLY A 73 30.37 10.29 -0.47
C GLY A 73 30.16 11.53 -1.33
N GLY A 74 29.25 11.50 -2.29
CA GLY A 74 29.03 12.59 -3.24
C GLY A 74 27.88 13.52 -2.86
N SER A 75 27.82 14.67 -3.52
CA SER A 75 26.69 15.59 -3.41
C SER A 75 25.65 15.28 -4.46
N HIS A 76 24.41 15.11 -4.04
CA HIS A 76 23.27 14.78 -4.87
C HIS A 76 22.12 15.76 -4.64
N THR A 77 21.07 15.63 -5.43
CA THR A 77 19.77 16.25 -5.17
C THR A 77 18.65 15.22 -5.40
N THR A 78 17.49 15.47 -4.84
CA THR A 78 16.23 14.93 -5.35
C THR A 78 15.41 16.09 -5.87
N THR A 79 15.20 16.14 -7.18
CA THR A 79 14.57 17.25 -7.89
C THR A 79 13.43 16.73 -8.75
N SER A 80 12.21 17.22 -8.50
CA SER A 80 11.02 16.80 -9.25
C SER A 80 11.05 17.27 -10.69
N GLY A 81 10.58 16.44 -11.60
CA GLY A 81 10.45 16.73 -13.02
C GLY A 81 11.01 15.65 -13.92
N SER A 82 10.96 15.88 -15.22
CA SER A 82 11.59 15.02 -16.23
C SER A 82 13.12 15.12 -16.13
N PRO A 83 13.88 14.16 -16.62
CA PRO A 83 15.34 14.20 -16.54
C PRO A 83 15.90 15.54 -17.00
N CYS A 84 16.69 16.19 -16.14
CA CYS A 84 17.31 17.50 -16.29
C CYS A 84 16.36 18.71 -16.44
N LEU A 85 15.04 18.51 -16.32
CA LEU A 85 14.03 19.57 -16.42
C LEU A 85 13.15 19.58 -15.16
N ALA A 86 13.49 20.47 -14.22
CA ALA A 86 12.73 20.62 -12.98
C ALA A 86 11.34 21.21 -13.24
N ASN A 87 10.33 20.70 -12.51
CA ASN A 87 8.95 21.21 -12.57
C ASN A 87 8.56 22.06 -11.36
N GLY A 88 9.48 22.28 -10.42
CA GLY A 88 9.30 23.16 -9.28
C GLY A 88 8.50 22.59 -8.10
N VAL A 89 8.07 21.33 -8.14
CA VAL A 89 7.27 20.73 -7.04
C VAL A 89 8.13 20.48 -5.81
N TRP A 90 9.36 19.96 -5.98
CA TRP A 90 10.37 19.90 -4.92
C TRP A 90 11.79 19.94 -5.50
N ASN A 91 12.72 20.41 -4.69
CA ASN A 91 14.14 20.34 -4.94
C ASN A 91 14.87 20.33 -3.59
N ALA A 92 15.57 19.27 -3.27
CA ALA A 92 16.29 19.13 -2.02
C ALA A 92 17.73 18.70 -2.26
N PRO A 93 18.73 19.45 -1.71
CA PRO A 93 20.11 19.03 -1.73
C PRO A 93 20.33 17.85 -0.77
N LEU A 94 21.14 16.90 -1.20
CA LEU A 94 21.51 15.70 -0.46
C LEU A 94 23.03 15.58 -0.43
N GLY A 95 23.68 16.30 0.50
CA GLY A 95 25.10 16.10 0.80
C GLY A 95 25.36 14.72 1.43
N PRO A 96 26.63 14.33 1.62
CA PRO A 96 26.97 13.07 2.30
C PRO A 96 26.32 12.98 3.69
N GLY A 97 25.62 11.87 3.96
CA GLY A 97 24.90 11.63 5.21
C GLY A 97 23.58 12.41 5.37
N VAL A 98 23.23 13.27 4.41
CA VAL A 98 22.00 14.07 4.47
C VAL A 98 20.80 13.23 4.06
N GLN A 99 19.69 13.44 4.76
CA GLN A 99 18.38 12.84 4.49
C GLN A 99 17.38 13.94 4.15
N PHE A 100 16.45 13.62 3.26
CA PHE A 100 15.27 14.44 2.97
C PHE A 100 14.04 13.57 2.94
N MET A 101 12.97 14.01 3.60
CA MET A 101 11.70 13.29 3.66
C MET A 101 10.57 14.19 3.16
N ARG A 102 9.67 13.63 2.33
CA ARG A 102 8.52 14.32 1.78
C ARG A 102 7.28 13.44 1.86
N GLN A 103 6.15 14.03 2.25
CA GLN A 103 4.84 13.42 2.14
C GLN A 103 4.27 13.58 0.73
N PHE A 104 3.60 12.56 0.22
CA PHE A 104 2.99 12.55 -1.10
C PHE A 104 1.47 12.57 -0.98
N VAL A 105 0.88 13.73 -1.30
CA VAL A 105 -0.58 13.98 -1.22
C VAL A 105 -1.21 14.29 -2.56
N GLU A 106 -0.41 14.25 -3.63
CA GLU A 106 -0.84 14.51 -4.99
C GLU A 106 -1.80 13.41 -5.48
N THR A 107 -2.47 13.65 -6.58
CA THR A 107 -3.28 12.64 -7.27
C THR A 107 -2.40 11.46 -7.70
N ALA A 108 -2.96 10.25 -7.64
CA ALA A 108 -2.28 9.03 -8.07
C ALA A 108 -1.69 9.16 -9.48
N GLY A 109 -0.51 8.60 -9.67
CA GLY A 109 0.23 8.70 -10.93
C GLY A 109 1.73 8.51 -10.73
N SER A 110 2.50 8.79 -11.75
CA SER A 110 3.96 8.74 -11.71
C SER A 110 4.55 10.14 -11.59
N LEU A 111 5.37 10.33 -10.57
CA LEU A 111 6.06 11.58 -10.25
C LEU A 111 7.55 11.35 -10.49
N PRO A 112 8.09 11.67 -11.68
CA PRO A 112 9.50 11.51 -11.98
C PRO A 112 10.34 12.51 -11.20
N TYR A 113 11.58 12.14 -10.90
CA TYR A 113 12.57 12.99 -10.30
C TYR A 113 13.98 12.62 -10.77
N PHE A 114 14.94 13.49 -10.53
CA PHE A 114 16.32 13.29 -10.94
C PHE A 114 17.29 13.95 -9.96
N CYS A 115 18.57 13.59 -10.09
CA CYS A 115 19.66 14.29 -9.44
C CYS A 115 20.19 15.39 -10.37
N THR A 116 20.08 16.66 -9.98
CA THR A 116 20.47 17.80 -10.85
C THR A 116 21.90 17.70 -11.39
N PRO A 117 22.95 17.47 -10.57
CA PRO A 117 24.31 17.34 -11.10
C PRO A 117 24.56 16.08 -11.93
N HIS A 118 23.73 15.05 -11.84
CA HIS A 118 24.00 13.75 -12.45
C HIS A 118 22.91 13.29 -13.42
N CYS A 119 21.94 14.14 -13.76
CA CYS A 119 20.85 13.78 -14.65
C CYS A 119 21.33 13.41 -16.06
N GLY A 120 22.38 14.08 -16.57
CA GLY A 120 23.03 13.75 -17.83
C GLY A 120 23.74 12.40 -17.83
N LEU A 121 23.99 11.82 -16.66
CA LEU A 121 24.56 10.48 -16.46
C LEU A 121 23.47 9.43 -16.16
N GLY A 122 22.18 9.81 -16.29
CA GLY A 122 21.05 8.90 -16.08
C GLY A 122 20.62 8.71 -14.63
N MET A 123 21.06 9.53 -13.67
CA MET A 123 20.61 9.43 -12.29
C MET A 123 19.20 9.98 -12.13
N THR A 124 18.23 9.10 -12.36
CA THR A 124 16.79 9.38 -12.35
C THR A 124 16.04 8.38 -11.47
N GLY A 125 14.85 8.77 -11.02
CA GLY A 125 13.92 7.90 -10.29
C GLY A 125 12.47 8.34 -10.51
N SER A 126 11.55 7.59 -9.94
CA SER A 126 10.14 7.97 -9.90
C SER A 126 9.46 7.52 -8.61
N VAL A 127 8.52 8.32 -8.14
CA VAL A 127 7.54 7.91 -7.14
C VAL A 127 6.25 7.58 -7.88
N ARG A 128 5.83 6.32 -7.78
CA ARG A 128 4.53 5.87 -8.27
C ARG A 128 3.53 5.98 -7.13
N LEU A 129 2.68 6.98 -7.20
CA LEU A 129 1.67 7.25 -6.21
C LEU A 129 0.39 6.49 -6.55
N THR A 130 -0.13 5.73 -5.59
CA THR A 130 -1.37 4.97 -5.71
C THR A 130 -2.41 5.51 -4.73
N THR A 131 -3.68 5.29 -5.03
CA THR A 131 -4.74 5.50 -4.05
C THR A 131 -4.74 4.40 -3.00
N PRO A 132 -5.17 4.64 -1.76
CA PRO A 132 -5.34 3.59 -0.76
C PRO A 132 -6.26 2.47 -1.26
N ILE A 133 -5.98 1.23 -0.84
CA ILE A 133 -6.84 0.10 -1.14
C ILE A 133 -8.07 0.14 -0.23
N ALA A 134 -9.25 0.26 -0.82
CA ALA A 134 -10.52 0.14 -0.11
C ALA A 134 -11.16 -1.22 -0.40
N VAL A 135 -11.32 -2.05 0.62
CA VAL A 135 -11.86 -3.43 0.50
C VAL A 135 -13.30 -3.47 0.98
N GLN A 136 -14.14 -4.15 0.21
CA GLN A 136 -15.51 -4.49 0.56
C GLN A 136 -15.66 -6.01 0.63
N ALA A 137 -16.55 -6.48 1.48
CA ALA A 137 -16.88 -7.90 1.61
C ALA A 137 -18.38 -8.13 1.52
N ALA A 138 -18.78 -9.17 0.83
CA ALA A 138 -20.17 -9.64 0.77
C ALA A 138 -20.23 -11.15 0.96
N ASP A 139 -21.29 -11.65 1.60
CA ASP A 139 -21.64 -13.05 1.61
C ASP A 139 -22.54 -13.36 0.39
N ASN A 140 -22.10 -14.30 -0.40
CA ASN A 140 -22.88 -14.83 -1.51
C ASN A 140 -23.13 -16.31 -1.29
N THR A 141 -24.19 -16.64 -0.55
CA THR A 141 -24.68 -18.02 -0.27
C THR A 141 -23.58 -18.96 0.26
N GLY A 142 -22.84 -18.50 1.28
CA GLY A 142 -21.77 -19.28 1.92
C GLY A 142 -20.39 -19.10 1.26
N THR A 143 -20.29 -18.24 0.26
CA THR A 143 -19.04 -17.82 -0.36
C THR A 143 -18.75 -16.38 0.01
N LEU A 144 -17.58 -16.11 0.59
CA LEU A 144 -17.13 -14.75 0.82
C LEU A 144 -16.63 -14.16 -0.50
N LEU A 145 -17.23 -13.06 -0.90
CA LEU A 145 -16.76 -12.24 -2.01
C LEU A 145 -16.07 -10.99 -1.47
N LEU A 146 -14.78 -10.85 -1.76
CA LEU A 146 -14.03 -9.62 -1.55
C LEU A 146 -13.98 -8.84 -2.87
N SER A 147 -14.15 -7.54 -2.79
CA SER A 147 -13.90 -6.61 -3.89
C SER A 147 -13.14 -5.40 -3.37
N TRP A 148 -12.32 -4.79 -4.20
CA TRP A 148 -11.53 -3.63 -3.80
C TRP A 148 -11.30 -2.65 -4.93
N SER A 149 -10.97 -1.44 -4.54
CA SER A 149 -10.55 -0.35 -5.43
C SER A 149 -9.30 0.31 -4.85
N GLY A 150 -8.61 1.06 -5.67
CA GLY A 150 -7.34 1.70 -5.26
C GLY A 150 -6.15 0.76 -5.42
N GLY A 151 -4.98 1.20 -4.94
CA GLY A 151 -3.74 0.45 -5.05
C GLY A 151 -3.15 0.40 -6.46
N GLY A 152 -2.29 -0.59 -6.69
CA GLY A 152 -1.63 -0.87 -7.96
C GLY A 152 -2.38 -1.86 -8.85
N PRO A 153 -1.83 -2.23 -10.02
CA PRO A 153 -2.50 -3.13 -10.96
C PRO A 153 -2.45 -4.61 -10.57
N THR A 154 -1.61 -4.99 -9.62
CA THR A 154 -1.43 -6.38 -9.17
C THR A 154 -1.63 -6.49 -7.67
N TYR A 155 -2.38 -7.51 -7.24
CA TYR A 155 -2.77 -7.68 -5.85
C TYR A 155 -2.51 -9.10 -5.37
N GLN A 156 -2.20 -9.22 -4.09
CA GLN A 156 -2.18 -10.48 -3.36
C GLN A 156 -3.24 -10.46 -2.28
N VAL A 157 -3.93 -11.59 -2.11
CA VAL A 157 -4.90 -11.80 -1.04
C VAL A 157 -4.38 -12.87 -0.10
N PHE A 158 -4.41 -12.59 1.18
CA PHE A 158 -4.02 -13.51 2.24
C PHE A 158 -5.21 -13.77 3.15
N ARG A 159 -5.27 -14.97 3.72
CA ARG A 159 -6.21 -15.33 4.77
C ARG A 159 -5.45 -15.85 5.98
N SER A 160 -5.94 -15.51 7.17
CA SER A 160 -5.44 -16.01 8.44
C SER A 160 -6.59 -16.24 9.42
N SER A 161 -6.47 -17.20 10.31
CA SER A 161 -7.36 -17.39 11.46
C SER A 161 -7.01 -16.48 12.65
N ALA A 162 -5.93 -15.71 12.56
CA ALA A 162 -5.46 -14.74 13.55
C ALA A 162 -5.19 -13.39 12.89
N PRO A 163 -5.17 -12.27 13.64
CA PRO A 163 -4.87 -10.95 13.08
C PRO A 163 -3.42 -10.78 12.60
N SER A 164 -2.61 -11.82 12.70
CA SER A 164 -1.24 -11.87 12.20
C SER A 164 -1.20 -12.67 10.89
N PHE A 165 -0.49 -12.14 9.88
CA PHE A 165 -0.29 -12.78 8.57
C PHE A 165 1.14 -13.28 8.39
N VAL A 166 1.95 -13.31 9.45
CA VAL A 166 3.33 -13.83 9.41
C VAL A 166 3.30 -15.31 9.00
N GLY A 167 3.98 -15.62 7.91
CA GLY A 167 4.01 -16.97 7.35
C GLY A 167 2.78 -17.40 6.57
N SER A 168 1.75 -16.55 6.43
CA SER A 168 0.62 -16.82 5.56
C SER A 168 1.05 -16.84 4.10
N LEU A 169 0.54 -17.84 3.36
CA LEU A 169 0.73 -17.90 1.91
C LEU A 169 -0.41 -17.13 1.21
N PRO A 170 -0.12 -16.49 0.06
CA PRO A 170 -1.17 -15.87 -0.72
C PRO A 170 -2.20 -16.91 -1.18
N MET A 171 -3.47 -16.55 -1.08
CA MET A 171 -4.60 -17.39 -1.52
C MET A 171 -4.89 -17.27 -3.02
N ALA A 172 -4.41 -16.22 -3.65
CA ALA A 172 -4.58 -16.01 -5.08
C ALA A 172 -3.84 -17.06 -5.91
N PRO A 173 -4.21 -17.24 -7.20
CA PRO A 173 -3.57 -18.22 -8.08
C PRO A 173 -2.04 -18.08 -8.09
N ALA A 174 -1.36 -19.17 -8.44
CA ALA A 174 0.10 -19.22 -8.53
C ALA A 174 0.64 -18.02 -9.30
N GLY A 175 1.39 -17.15 -8.62
CA GLY A 175 1.79 -15.83 -9.14
C GLY A 175 1.20 -14.66 -8.34
N GLY A 176 0.16 -14.89 -7.56
CA GLY A 176 -0.38 -13.93 -6.60
C GLY A 176 -1.15 -12.76 -7.22
N ASP A 177 -1.41 -12.79 -8.52
CA ASP A 177 -2.11 -11.71 -9.20
C ASP A 177 -3.62 -12.00 -9.23
N THR A 178 -4.39 -11.10 -8.67
CA THR A 178 -5.85 -11.08 -8.81
C THR A 178 -6.27 -9.78 -9.52
N GLY A 179 -7.46 -9.78 -10.09
CA GLY A 179 -8.13 -8.55 -10.49
C GLY A 179 -8.51 -7.72 -9.26
N THR A 180 -9.67 -7.10 -9.28
CA THR A 180 -10.21 -6.29 -8.17
C THR A 180 -11.22 -7.05 -7.31
N SER A 181 -11.25 -8.37 -7.41
CA SER A 181 -12.13 -9.24 -6.62
C SER A 181 -11.52 -10.61 -6.38
N PHE A 182 -11.95 -11.25 -5.30
CA PHE A 182 -11.56 -12.59 -4.91
C PHE A 182 -12.73 -13.31 -4.24
N SER A 183 -12.95 -14.57 -4.57
CA SER A 183 -13.98 -15.41 -3.97
C SER A 183 -13.35 -16.50 -3.12
N ASP A 184 -13.79 -16.64 -1.87
CA ASP A 184 -13.37 -17.69 -0.95
C ASP A 184 -14.56 -18.58 -0.59
N PRO A 185 -14.73 -19.73 -1.27
CA PRO A 185 -15.86 -20.62 -1.05
C PRO A 185 -15.71 -21.41 0.26
N GLY A 186 -16.84 -21.64 0.94
CA GLY A 186 -16.89 -22.50 2.12
C GLY A 186 -16.28 -21.90 3.40
N VAL A 187 -15.98 -20.62 3.41
CA VAL A 187 -15.39 -19.94 4.60
C VAL A 187 -16.44 -19.34 5.53
N VAL A 188 -17.67 -19.25 5.05
CA VAL A 188 -18.77 -18.66 5.82
C VAL A 188 -19.36 -19.72 6.74
N ASN A 189 -18.60 -20.10 7.78
CA ASN A 189 -19.07 -21.01 8.82
C ASN A 189 -19.46 -20.21 10.08
N PRO A 190 -20.62 -20.50 10.71
CA PRO A 190 -20.99 -19.87 11.96
C PRO A 190 -19.91 -20.10 13.04
N GLY A 191 -19.38 -19.03 13.61
CA GLY A 191 -18.37 -19.07 14.66
C GLY A 191 -16.91 -19.09 14.18
N ALA A 192 -16.64 -19.26 12.91
CA ALA A 192 -15.28 -19.06 12.37
C ALA A 192 -14.96 -17.57 12.22
N VAL A 193 -13.73 -17.19 12.59
CA VAL A 193 -13.19 -15.86 12.37
C VAL A 193 -12.06 -15.98 11.37
N ASN A 194 -12.18 -15.25 10.28
CA ASN A 194 -11.14 -15.16 9.26
C ASN A 194 -10.73 -13.70 9.05
N PHE A 195 -9.43 -13.49 8.91
CA PHE A 195 -8.82 -12.22 8.60
C PHE A 195 -8.34 -12.26 7.15
N TYR A 196 -8.58 -11.18 6.43
CA TYR A 196 -8.14 -11.04 5.05
C TYR A 196 -7.28 -9.81 4.90
N LEU A 197 -6.26 -9.95 4.07
CA LEU A 197 -5.30 -8.91 3.76
C LEU A 197 -5.20 -8.82 2.25
N VAL A 198 -5.46 -7.64 1.69
CA VAL A 198 -5.26 -7.34 0.27
C VAL A 198 -4.08 -6.37 0.16
N MET A 199 -3.07 -6.75 -0.59
CA MET A 199 -1.85 -5.96 -0.77
C MET A 199 -1.57 -5.70 -2.25
N ASN A 200 -0.91 -4.58 -2.54
CA ASN A 200 -0.19 -4.42 -3.80
C ASN A 200 1.02 -5.35 -3.85
N LYS A 201 1.27 -5.92 -5.02
CA LYS A 201 2.46 -6.73 -5.31
C LYS A 201 3.59 -5.86 -5.83
#